data_e37d16a15cbb2b91a7895f8d1254fec1
#
_entry.id   e37d16a15cbb2b91a7895f8d1254fec1
#
_cell.length_a   1.000
_cell.length_b   1.000
_cell.length_c   1.000
_cell.angle_alpha   90.00
_cell.angle_beta   90.00
_cell.angle_gamma   90.00
#
_symmetry.space_group_name_H-M   'P 1'
#
loop_
_entity.id
_entity.type
_entity.pdbx_description
1 polymer ?
#
loop_
_entity_poly.entity_id
_entity_poly.type
_entity_poly.pdbx_seq_one_letter_code
_entity_poly.pdbx_strand_id
1 'polypeptide(L)'
;MSEESIFINRELSWLDFNRRVLVLGKDKNVPLAEQLKFLAIYGSNLDEFFMVRVGSLQERANLMRGKKEKRENKTNMTAEEQLAAIMPKTAQLQEDCDKYYAKALENLAACGYRKVDFDKLSKEDEHFWKKYFQSELFPILSPQIVDSRHPFPFLRNKEIYLGVLLHEKHTSEHTLGIVPISSQMERMHFVRKDNETCFALTEELVLHYAALIFGKENVQEKCLFRVTRNADIDVKEGMMDHDIDYREIMADLLKRRRKLAAVRLQVIPAAPYRWKEHTLDVCGKTAGRSAALQPSRADPQAGLRPEEPS
;
A
#
# COMPACT_ATOMS: atom_id res chain seq x y z
N MET A 1 6.19 -24.61 34.97
CA MET A 1 6.20 -25.06 33.57
C MET A 1 4.90 -24.54 32.97
N SER A 2 4.97 -23.51 32.09
CA SER A 2 3.80 -23.04 31.36
C SER A 2 3.41 -24.15 30.37
N GLU A 3 2.18 -24.64 30.45
CA GLU A 3 1.63 -25.49 29.39
C GLU A 3 1.76 -24.73 28.06
N GLU A 4 2.63 -25.22 27.19
CA GLU A 4 2.69 -24.71 25.81
C GLU A 4 1.31 -24.90 25.21
N SER A 5 0.69 -23.79 24.77
CA SER A 5 -0.63 -23.82 24.16
C SER A 5 -0.60 -24.72 22.94
N ILE A 6 -1.36 -25.80 22.98
CA ILE A 6 -1.55 -26.72 21.83
C ILE A 6 -2.21 -25.99 20.63
N PHE A 7 -2.79 -24.83 20.88
CA PHE A 7 -3.53 -24.05 19.88
C PHE A 7 -2.68 -22.95 19.28
N ILE A 8 -2.74 -22.82 17.96
CA ILE A 8 -2.19 -21.70 17.20
C ILE A 8 -3.23 -20.59 17.15
N ASN A 9 -2.81 -19.33 17.29
CA ASN A 9 -3.71 -18.19 17.12
C ASN A 9 -4.37 -18.22 15.74
N ARG A 10 -5.66 -17.95 15.71
CA ARG A 10 -6.49 -18.05 14.50
C ARG A 10 -5.98 -17.15 13.36
N GLU A 11 -5.55 -15.95 13.67
CA GLU A 11 -5.11 -14.98 12.67
C GLU A 11 -3.72 -15.36 12.10
N LEU A 12 -2.84 -15.88 12.95
CA LEU A 12 -1.55 -16.41 12.51
C LEU A 12 -1.69 -17.68 11.67
N SER A 13 -2.63 -18.57 12.02
CA SER A 13 -2.99 -19.75 11.24
C SER A 13 -3.56 -19.35 9.87
N TRP A 14 -4.35 -18.28 9.81
CA TRP A 14 -4.87 -17.76 8.55
C TRP A 14 -3.75 -17.25 7.62
N LEU A 15 -2.75 -16.56 8.17
CA LEU A 15 -1.57 -16.16 7.40
C LEU A 15 -0.80 -17.36 6.86
N ASP A 16 -0.72 -18.47 7.62
CA ASP A 16 -0.12 -19.73 7.13
C ASP A 16 -0.93 -20.36 6.01
N PHE A 17 -2.26 -20.25 6.06
CA PHE A 17 -3.10 -20.65 4.93
C PHE A 17 -2.78 -19.79 3.69
N ASN A 18 -2.75 -18.47 3.82
CA ASN A 18 -2.47 -17.58 2.70
C ASN A 18 -1.03 -17.77 2.15
N ARG A 19 -0.08 -18.17 3.00
CA ARG A 19 1.27 -18.59 2.58
C ARG A 19 1.22 -19.79 1.63
N ARG A 20 0.33 -20.75 1.86
CA ARG A 20 0.17 -21.90 0.94
C ARG A 20 -0.32 -21.49 -0.44
N VAL A 21 -1.20 -20.48 -0.51
CA VAL A 21 -1.61 -19.86 -1.78
C VAL A 21 -0.43 -19.17 -2.45
N LEU A 22 0.35 -18.40 -1.68
CA LEU A 22 1.53 -17.68 -2.17
C LEU A 22 2.58 -18.63 -2.80
N VAL A 23 2.81 -19.79 -2.18
CA VAL A 23 3.82 -20.77 -2.63
C VAL A 23 3.49 -21.33 -4.03
N LEU A 24 2.21 -21.41 -4.42
CA LEU A 24 1.82 -21.79 -5.77
C LEU A 24 2.30 -20.80 -6.85
N GLY A 25 2.54 -19.54 -6.46
CA GLY A 25 3.12 -18.52 -7.34
C GLY A 25 4.58 -18.75 -7.74
N LYS A 26 5.29 -19.71 -7.11
CA LYS A 26 6.65 -20.13 -7.48
C LYS A 26 6.77 -21.58 -7.93
N ASP A 27 5.68 -22.35 -7.88
CA ASP A 27 5.70 -23.77 -8.22
C ASP A 27 5.91 -23.96 -9.73
N LYS A 28 6.99 -24.63 -10.10
CA LYS A 28 7.36 -24.87 -11.50
C LYS A 28 6.36 -25.79 -12.24
N ASN A 29 5.55 -26.56 -11.50
CA ASN A 29 4.50 -27.41 -12.07
C ASN A 29 3.23 -26.61 -12.41
N VAL A 30 3.13 -25.37 -11.94
CA VAL A 30 2.01 -24.47 -12.23
C VAL A 30 2.35 -23.63 -13.45
N PRO A 31 1.48 -23.51 -14.46
CA PRO A 31 1.69 -22.65 -15.61
C PRO A 31 1.94 -21.19 -15.21
N LEU A 32 2.81 -20.46 -15.93
CA LEU A 32 3.25 -19.11 -15.57
C LEU A 32 2.09 -18.12 -15.32
N ALA A 33 1.07 -18.15 -16.18
CA ALA A 33 -0.11 -17.29 -16.02
C ALA A 33 -0.88 -17.61 -14.72
N GLU A 34 -0.95 -18.87 -14.33
CA GLU A 34 -1.58 -19.27 -13.08
C GLU A 34 -0.70 -18.95 -11.87
N GLN A 35 0.65 -18.99 -11.99
CA GLN A 35 1.55 -18.50 -10.94
C GLN A 35 1.27 -17.03 -10.63
N LEU A 36 1.17 -16.16 -11.65
CA LEU A 36 0.81 -14.75 -11.50
C LEU A 36 -0.57 -14.58 -10.86
N LYS A 37 -1.53 -15.41 -11.25
CA LYS A 37 -2.88 -15.41 -10.68
C LYS A 37 -2.86 -15.76 -9.19
N PHE A 38 -2.05 -16.75 -8.76
CA PHE A 38 -1.90 -17.08 -7.33
C PHE A 38 -1.26 -15.96 -6.53
N LEU A 39 -0.28 -15.23 -7.10
CA LEU A 39 0.26 -14.01 -6.47
C LEU A 39 -0.81 -12.92 -6.30
N ALA A 40 -1.67 -12.73 -7.30
CA ALA A 40 -2.78 -11.79 -7.22
C ALA A 40 -3.85 -12.22 -6.18
N ILE A 41 -4.18 -13.51 -6.12
CA ILE A 41 -5.10 -14.08 -5.10
C ILE A 41 -4.51 -13.88 -3.70
N TYR A 42 -3.21 -14.16 -3.49
CA TYR A 42 -2.53 -13.90 -2.22
C TYR A 42 -2.69 -12.44 -1.79
N GLY A 43 -2.46 -11.50 -2.70
CA GLY A 43 -2.59 -10.06 -2.42
C GLY A 43 -4.02 -9.66 -2.08
N SER A 44 -5.00 -10.17 -2.83
CA SER A 44 -6.42 -9.92 -2.59
C SER A 44 -6.90 -10.47 -1.24
N ASN A 45 -6.49 -11.70 -0.91
CA ASN A 45 -6.77 -12.32 0.38
C ASN A 45 -6.16 -11.50 1.54
N LEU A 46 -4.93 -11.03 1.36
CA LEU A 46 -4.26 -10.22 2.36
C LEU A 46 -4.96 -8.86 2.57
N ASP A 47 -5.42 -8.22 1.50
CA ASP A 47 -6.20 -6.99 1.59
C ASP A 47 -7.49 -7.21 2.41
N GLU A 48 -8.22 -8.29 2.17
CA GLU A 48 -9.43 -8.65 2.91
C GLU A 48 -9.12 -8.95 4.38
N PHE A 49 -8.04 -9.67 4.65
CA PHE A 49 -7.57 -9.94 6.00
C PHE A 49 -7.32 -8.65 6.78
N PHE A 50 -6.64 -7.68 6.18
CA PHE A 50 -6.42 -6.38 6.82
C PHE A 50 -7.72 -5.59 7.00
N MET A 51 -8.58 -5.60 5.99
CA MET A 51 -9.84 -4.86 6.03
C MET A 51 -10.78 -5.36 7.14
N VAL A 52 -10.86 -6.67 7.33
CA VAL A 52 -11.85 -7.28 8.23
C VAL A 52 -11.20 -7.65 9.57
N ARG A 53 -10.19 -8.52 9.54
CA ARG A 53 -9.65 -9.11 10.79
C ARG A 53 -8.71 -8.18 11.53
N VAL A 54 -7.74 -7.58 10.83
CA VAL A 54 -6.84 -6.60 11.44
C VAL A 54 -7.61 -5.36 11.85
N GLY A 55 -8.59 -4.92 11.04
CA GLY A 55 -9.48 -3.82 11.38
C GLY A 55 -10.22 -4.05 12.70
N SER A 56 -10.86 -5.21 12.87
CA SER A 56 -11.57 -5.57 14.09
C SER A 56 -10.63 -5.70 15.30
N LEU A 57 -9.42 -6.26 15.11
CA LEU A 57 -8.42 -6.34 16.19
C LEU A 57 -7.97 -4.97 16.64
N GLN A 58 -7.75 -4.05 15.71
CA GLN A 58 -7.33 -2.69 15.95
C GLN A 58 -8.40 -1.89 16.72
N GLU A 59 -9.65 -2.03 16.32
CA GLU A 59 -10.77 -1.41 17.01
C GLU A 59 -10.89 -1.94 18.45
N ARG A 60 -10.77 -3.26 18.63
CA ARG A 60 -10.76 -3.88 19.96
C ARG A 60 -9.62 -3.37 20.83
N ALA A 61 -8.40 -3.29 20.29
CA ALA A 61 -7.25 -2.75 21.02
C ALA A 61 -7.50 -1.30 21.46
N ASN A 62 -8.09 -0.46 20.58
CA ASN A 62 -8.43 0.92 20.90
C ASN A 62 -9.50 1.04 21.99
N LEU A 63 -10.56 0.24 21.91
CA LEU A 63 -11.66 0.25 22.90
C LEU A 63 -11.23 -0.24 24.28
N MET A 64 -10.23 -1.12 24.35
CA MET A 64 -9.73 -1.71 25.60
C MET A 64 -8.58 -0.93 26.23
N ARG A 65 -8.09 0.12 25.58
CA ARG A 65 -7.01 0.97 26.10
C ARG A 65 -7.37 1.54 27.47
N GLY A 66 -6.59 1.20 28.49
CA GLY A 66 -6.86 1.60 29.89
C GLY A 66 -7.93 0.80 30.63
N LYS A 67 -8.45 -0.28 30.05
CA LYS A 67 -9.40 -1.21 30.68
C LYS A 67 -8.77 -2.59 30.83
N LYS A 68 -9.41 -3.45 31.67
CA LYS A 68 -8.99 -4.85 31.79
C LYS A 68 -9.22 -5.56 30.44
N GLU A 69 -8.14 -5.93 29.78
CA GLU A 69 -8.15 -6.41 28.41
C GLU A 69 -8.74 -7.82 28.32
N LYS A 70 -9.66 -8.02 27.38
CA LYS A 70 -10.23 -9.34 27.08
C LYS A 70 -9.26 -10.13 26.22
N ARG A 71 -8.70 -11.20 26.76
CA ARG A 71 -7.79 -12.11 26.06
C ARG A 71 -8.56 -13.10 25.19
N GLU A 72 -7.93 -13.55 24.15
CA GLU A 72 -8.44 -14.61 23.26
C GLU A 72 -8.43 -15.96 24.02
N ASN A 73 -9.50 -16.75 23.84
CA ASN A 73 -9.77 -17.92 24.72
C ASN A 73 -8.80 -19.09 24.54
N LYS A 74 -8.10 -19.20 23.40
CA LYS A 74 -7.27 -20.37 23.06
C LYS A 74 -5.77 -20.12 23.28
N THR A 75 -5.29 -18.98 22.82
CA THR A 75 -3.87 -18.64 22.92
C THR A 75 -3.59 -17.60 24.00
N ASN A 76 -4.63 -17.13 24.68
CA ASN A 76 -4.55 -16.12 25.76
C ASN A 76 -3.85 -14.81 25.31
N MET A 77 -3.83 -14.52 24.02
CA MET A 77 -3.24 -13.30 23.46
C MET A 77 -4.22 -12.13 23.55
N THR A 78 -3.72 -10.95 23.86
CA THR A 78 -4.45 -9.70 23.75
C THR A 78 -4.58 -9.28 22.28
N ALA A 79 -5.41 -8.28 21.96
CA ALA A 79 -5.50 -7.76 20.59
C ALA A 79 -4.18 -7.11 20.16
N GLU A 80 -3.50 -6.40 21.06
CA GLU A 80 -2.19 -5.78 20.78
C GLU A 80 -1.12 -6.84 20.54
N GLU A 81 -1.05 -7.91 21.33
CA GLU A 81 -0.13 -9.03 21.15
C GLU A 81 -0.36 -9.74 19.80
N GLN A 82 -1.63 -9.92 19.40
CA GLN A 82 -1.96 -10.48 18.09
C GLN A 82 -1.50 -9.58 16.95
N LEU A 83 -1.77 -8.26 17.01
CA LEU A 83 -1.31 -7.29 16.03
C LEU A 83 0.22 -7.29 15.93
N ALA A 84 0.93 -7.30 17.06
CA ALA A 84 2.38 -7.32 17.11
C ALA A 84 2.98 -8.60 16.45
N ALA A 85 2.26 -9.74 16.52
CA ALA A 85 2.67 -10.98 15.88
C ALA A 85 2.31 -11.05 14.38
N ILE A 86 1.20 -10.42 13.97
CA ILE A 86 0.72 -10.38 12.58
C ILE A 86 1.70 -9.59 11.69
N MET A 87 2.17 -8.42 12.16
CA MET A 87 2.93 -7.48 11.33
C MET A 87 4.25 -8.08 10.79
N PRO A 88 5.16 -8.65 11.61
CA PRO A 88 6.41 -9.21 11.09
C PRO A 88 6.17 -10.43 10.19
N LYS A 89 5.15 -11.24 10.48
CA LYS A 89 4.79 -12.38 9.64
C LYS A 89 4.28 -11.94 8.27
N THR A 90 3.49 -10.86 8.23
CA THR A 90 3.02 -10.26 6.98
C THR A 90 4.18 -9.68 6.16
N ALA A 91 5.11 -8.97 6.81
CA ALA A 91 6.29 -8.41 6.14
C ALA A 91 7.13 -9.51 5.49
N GLN A 92 7.36 -10.62 6.19
CA GLN A 92 8.08 -11.77 5.63
C GLN A 92 7.37 -12.37 4.40
N LEU A 93 6.04 -12.53 4.47
CA LEU A 93 5.26 -13.05 3.35
C LEU A 93 5.27 -12.09 2.15
N GLN A 94 5.32 -10.78 2.39
CA GLN A 94 5.43 -9.79 1.33
C GLN A 94 6.79 -9.86 0.64
N GLU A 95 7.89 -9.99 1.39
CA GLU A 95 9.22 -10.21 0.79
C GLU A 95 9.28 -11.46 -0.09
N ASP A 96 8.62 -12.53 0.34
CA ASP A 96 8.53 -13.75 -0.47
C ASP A 96 7.69 -13.53 -1.73
N CYS A 97 6.58 -12.79 -1.64
CA CYS A 97 5.75 -12.43 -2.78
C CYS A 97 6.54 -11.62 -3.82
N ASP A 98 7.31 -10.63 -3.37
CA ASP A 98 8.13 -9.79 -4.24
C ASP A 98 9.20 -10.61 -4.98
N LYS A 99 9.85 -11.57 -4.30
CA LYS A 99 10.81 -12.49 -4.93
C LYS A 99 10.15 -13.37 -5.99
N TYR A 100 8.95 -13.89 -5.70
CA TYR A 100 8.23 -14.76 -6.64
C TYR A 100 7.72 -13.96 -7.83
N TYR A 101 7.24 -12.74 -7.61
CA TYR A 101 6.83 -11.82 -8.67
C TYR A 101 8.00 -11.44 -9.58
N ALA A 102 9.15 -11.07 -9.03
CA ALA A 102 10.35 -10.79 -9.81
C ALA A 102 10.75 -11.98 -10.69
N LYS A 103 10.70 -13.21 -10.15
CA LYS A 103 10.99 -14.42 -10.92
C LYS A 103 9.96 -14.68 -12.03
N ALA A 104 8.69 -14.42 -11.76
CA ALA A 104 7.63 -14.54 -12.75
C ALA A 104 7.80 -13.52 -13.89
N LEU A 105 8.26 -12.30 -13.61
CA LEU A 105 8.59 -11.30 -14.63
C LEU A 105 9.77 -11.72 -15.52
N GLU A 106 10.82 -12.34 -14.96
CA GLU A 106 11.90 -12.91 -15.75
C GLU A 106 11.38 -14.00 -16.70
N ASN A 107 10.52 -14.87 -16.22
CA ASN A 107 9.93 -15.93 -17.03
C ASN A 107 8.99 -15.37 -18.12
N LEU A 108 8.24 -14.29 -17.82
CA LEU A 108 7.43 -13.58 -18.82
C LEU A 108 8.30 -12.98 -19.92
N ALA A 109 9.43 -12.36 -19.55
CA ALA A 109 10.38 -11.82 -20.53
C ALA A 109 10.93 -12.91 -21.46
N ALA A 110 11.19 -14.10 -20.93
CA ALA A 110 11.59 -15.26 -21.76
C ALA A 110 10.48 -15.74 -22.73
N CYS A 111 9.21 -15.43 -22.42
CA CYS A 111 8.06 -15.68 -23.31
C CYS A 111 7.73 -14.52 -24.26
N GLY A 112 8.59 -13.47 -24.33
CA GLY A 112 8.39 -12.32 -25.21
C GLY A 112 7.51 -11.20 -24.62
N TYR A 113 7.20 -11.26 -23.33
CA TYR A 113 6.47 -10.21 -22.61
C TYR A 113 7.37 -9.52 -21.58
N ARG A 114 7.87 -8.35 -21.91
CA ARG A 114 8.85 -7.63 -21.10
C ARG A 114 8.21 -6.44 -20.37
N LYS A 115 8.34 -6.39 -19.07
CA LYS A 115 8.02 -5.20 -18.29
C LYS A 115 9.05 -4.11 -18.55
N VAL A 116 8.59 -2.88 -18.79
CA VAL A 116 9.45 -1.72 -19.01
C VAL A 116 10.22 -1.39 -17.74
N ASP A 117 11.54 -1.21 -17.86
CA ASP A 117 12.42 -0.73 -16.81
C ASP A 117 12.72 0.76 -17.07
N PHE A 118 12.05 1.64 -16.36
CA PHE A 118 12.15 3.08 -16.52
C PHE A 118 13.52 3.66 -16.14
N ASP A 119 14.35 2.91 -15.41
CA ASP A 119 15.72 3.33 -15.05
C ASP A 119 16.72 3.01 -16.19
N LYS A 120 16.31 2.19 -17.19
CA LYS A 120 17.17 1.72 -18.29
C LYS A 120 16.59 1.94 -19.67
N LEU A 121 15.80 2.99 -19.84
CA LEU A 121 15.21 3.30 -21.14
C LEU A 121 16.26 3.72 -22.18
N SER A 122 16.07 3.26 -23.42
CA SER A 122 16.75 3.86 -24.56
C SER A 122 16.20 5.29 -24.81
N LYS A 123 16.95 6.12 -25.53
CA LYS A 123 16.48 7.48 -25.88
C LYS A 123 15.18 7.46 -26.70
N GLU A 124 14.99 6.44 -27.51
CA GLU A 124 13.79 6.25 -28.33
C GLU A 124 12.60 5.86 -27.45
N ASP A 125 12.79 4.91 -26.51
CA ASP A 125 11.76 4.48 -25.59
C ASP A 125 11.37 5.60 -24.62
N GLU A 126 12.35 6.37 -24.12
CA GLU A 126 12.09 7.55 -23.29
C GLU A 126 11.24 8.58 -24.04
N HIS A 127 11.57 8.86 -25.32
CA HIS A 127 10.79 9.77 -26.15
C HIS A 127 9.36 9.25 -26.36
N PHE A 128 9.22 7.96 -26.66
CA PHE A 128 7.91 7.32 -26.86
C PHE A 128 7.06 7.39 -25.61
N TRP A 129 7.56 6.90 -24.47
CA TRP A 129 6.79 6.86 -23.22
C TRP A 129 6.48 8.24 -22.67
N LYS A 130 7.38 9.19 -22.84
CA LYS A 130 7.12 10.59 -22.49
C LYS A 130 5.99 11.20 -23.32
N LYS A 131 5.99 10.98 -24.62
CA LYS A 131 4.92 11.43 -25.52
C LYS A 131 3.59 10.77 -25.13
N TYR A 132 3.62 9.46 -24.93
CA TYR A 132 2.45 8.70 -24.48
C TYR A 132 1.90 9.23 -23.16
N PHE A 133 2.75 9.43 -22.17
CA PHE A 133 2.34 10.01 -20.88
C PHE A 133 1.68 11.37 -21.05
N GLN A 134 2.26 12.25 -21.88
CA GLN A 134 1.75 13.61 -22.08
C GLN A 134 0.42 13.66 -22.83
N SER A 135 0.19 12.74 -23.79
CA SER A 135 -1.05 12.71 -24.57
C SER A 135 -2.18 11.95 -23.91
N GLU A 136 -1.89 10.82 -23.24
CA GLU A 136 -2.91 9.89 -22.78
C GLU A 136 -3.16 9.98 -21.26
N LEU A 137 -2.11 10.11 -20.45
CA LEU A 137 -2.23 10.02 -19.00
C LEU A 137 -2.30 11.40 -18.33
N PHE A 138 -1.40 12.31 -18.68
CA PHE A 138 -1.30 13.61 -18.04
C PHE A 138 -2.61 14.41 -18.04
N PRO A 139 -3.42 14.45 -19.13
CA PRO A 139 -4.66 15.22 -19.17
C PRO A 139 -5.76 14.72 -18.21
N ILE A 140 -5.70 13.45 -17.81
CA ILE A 140 -6.70 12.83 -16.93
C ILE A 140 -6.27 12.76 -15.47
N LEU A 141 -5.02 13.14 -15.17
CA LEU A 141 -4.53 13.20 -13.80
C LEU A 141 -5.07 14.43 -13.08
N SER A 142 -5.34 14.27 -11.79
CA SER A 142 -5.85 15.34 -10.92
C SER A 142 -4.86 15.54 -9.76
N PRO A 143 -3.74 16.24 -9.96
CA PRO A 143 -2.79 16.51 -8.91
C PRO A 143 -3.39 17.45 -7.84
N GLN A 144 -3.11 17.17 -6.59
CA GLN A 144 -3.55 17.94 -5.43
C GLN A 144 -2.33 18.35 -4.62
N ILE A 145 -2.32 19.58 -4.14
CA ILE A 145 -1.27 20.08 -3.24
C ILE A 145 -1.88 20.18 -1.85
N VAL A 146 -1.18 19.61 -0.87
CA VAL A 146 -1.54 19.68 0.55
C VAL A 146 -0.67 20.69 1.24
N ASP A 147 -1.27 21.79 1.63
CA ASP A 147 -0.63 22.88 2.38
C ASP A 147 -1.50 23.32 3.56
N SER A 148 -1.14 24.42 4.23
CA SER A 148 -1.91 24.98 5.35
C SER A 148 -3.33 25.42 4.96
N ARG A 149 -3.58 25.71 3.69
CA ARG A 149 -4.87 26.18 3.14
C ARG A 149 -5.70 25.06 2.55
N HIS A 150 -5.06 23.99 2.08
CA HIS A 150 -5.71 22.85 1.45
C HIS A 150 -5.60 21.62 2.35
N PRO A 151 -6.71 21.18 2.98
CA PRO A 151 -6.69 20.04 3.88
C PRO A 151 -6.31 18.76 3.14
N PHE A 152 -5.73 17.83 3.90
CA PHE A 152 -5.34 16.52 3.38
C PHE A 152 -6.53 15.80 2.72
N PRO A 153 -6.40 15.35 1.45
CA PRO A 153 -7.50 14.73 0.72
C PRO A 153 -7.91 13.39 1.35
N PHE A 154 -9.16 13.02 1.17
CA PHE A 154 -9.63 11.72 1.57
C PHE A 154 -9.06 10.64 0.63
N LEU A 155 -8.18 9.79 1.15
CA LEU A 155 -7.63 8.66 0.41
C LEU A 155 -8.64 7.51 0.37
N ARG A 156 -9.02 7.10 -0.83
CA ARG A 156 -9.94 5.97 -1.05
C ARG A 156 -9.28 4.64 -0.70
N ASN A 157 -10.08 3.68 -0.25
CA ASN A 157 -9.61 2.35 0.08
C ASN A 157 -9.02 1.64 -1.15
N LYS A 158 -7.82 1.08 -1.03
CA LYS A 158 -7.09 0.31 -2.06
C LYS A 158 -6.69 1.09 -3.32
N GLU A 159 -6.97 2.37 -3.42
CA GLU A 159 -6.53 3.19 -4.54
C GLU A 159 -5.04 3.50 -4.42
N ILE A 160 -4.36 3.52 -5.56
CA ILE A 160 -2.93 3.84 -5.62
C ILE A 160 -2.78 5.35 -5.80
N TYR A 161 -1.80 5.92 -5.12
CA TYR A 161 -1.48 7.34 -5.17
C TYR A 161 0.00 7.53 -5.46
N LEU A 162 0.32 8.52 -6.27
CA LEU A 162 1.65 9.12 -6.27
C LEU A 162 1.71 10.16 -5.14
N GLY A 163 2.70 10.04 -4.28
CA GLY A 163 3.08 11.07 -3.29
C GLY A 163 4.40 11.71 -3.70
N VAL A 164 4.46 13.03 -3.62
CA VAL A 164 5.64 13.81 -4.00
C VAL A 164 5.95 14.84 -2.92
N LEU A 165 7.18 14.88 -2.45
CA LEU A 165 7.66 15.94 -1.60
C LEU A 165 8.17 17.09 -2.47
N LEU A 166 7.53 18.24 -2.36
CA LEU A 166 7.84 19.42 -3.13
C LEU A 166 8.64 20.43 -2.28
N HIS A 167 9.60 21.08 -2.89
CA HIS A 167 10.32 22.18 -2.28
C HIS A 167 9.76 23.51 -2.78
N GLU A 168 9.37 24.39 -1.87
CA GLU A 168 9.02 25.77 -2.21
C GLU A 168 10.28 26.64 -2.24
N LYS A 169 10.52 27.33 -3.36
CA LYS A 169 11.74 28.14 -3.57
C LYS A 169 11.96 29.29 -2.55
N HIS A 170 10.93 29.63 -1.78
CA HIS A 170 10.95 30.79 -0.88
C HIS A 170 10.68 30.47 0.59
N THR A 171 10.42 29.22 0.93
CA THR A 171 10.19 28.77 2.30
C THR A 171 11.00 27.50 2.56
N SER A 172 11.44 27.30 3.80
CA SER A 172 12.03 26.03 4.23
C SER A 172 10.97 24.92 4.45
N GLU A 173 9.72 25.17 4.10
CA GLU A 173 8.62 24.24 4.28
C GLU A 173 8.49 23.32 3.07
N HIS A 174 8.29 22.05 3.36
CA HIS A 174 8.00 21.04 2.36
C HIS A 174 6.50 20.92 2.17
N THR A 175 6.07 20.94 0.92
CA THR A 175 4.67 20.78 0.54
C THR A 175 4.47 19.37 -0.05
N LEU A 176 3.36 18.72 0.27
CA LEU A 176 3.06 17.39 -0.25
C LEU A 176 2.18 17.49 -1.47
N GLY A 177 2.63 16.93 -2.60
CA GLY A 177 1.82 16.70 -3.79
C GLY A 177 1.24 15.28 -3.77
N ILE A 178 -0.04 15.13 -4.10
CA ILE A 178 -0.72 13.84 -4.19
C ILE A 178 -1.43 13.74 -5.54
N VAL A 179 -1.25 12.60 -6.24
CA VAL A 179 -1.98 12.29 -7.48
C VAL A 179 -2.69 10.97 -7.31
N PRO A 180 -4.03 10.94 -7.33
CA PRO A 180 -4.76 9.68 -7.36
C PRO A 180 -4.60 8.98 -8.71
N ILE A 181 -4.29 7.69 -8.68
CA ILE A 181 -4.27 6.83 -9.86
C ILE A 181 -5.55 6.00 -9.81
N SER A 182 -6.58 6.51 -10.49
CA SER A 182 -7.92 5.94 -10.43
C SER A 182 -7.96 4.51 -10.96
N SER A 183 -8.71 3.64 -10.30
CA SER A 183 -8.99 2.29 -10.78
C SER A 183 -9.81 2.25 -12.10
N GLN A 184 -10.33 3.39 -12.55
CA GLN A 184 -11.00 3.53 -13.84
C GLN A 184 -10.03 3.75 -15.00
N MET A 185 -8.76 4.08 -14.70
CA MET A 185 -7.71 4.19 -15.73
C MET A 185 -7.26 2.81 -16.16
N GLU A 186 -6.94 2.66 -17.44
CA GLU A 186 -6.28 1.47 -17.92
C GLU A 186 -4.95 1.31 -17.18
N ARG A 187 -4.73 0.15 -16.58
CA ARG A 187 -3.58 -0.05 -15.71
C ARG A 187 -2.34 -0.53 -16.42
N MET A 188 -2.50 -1.23 -17.56
CA MET A 188 -1.39 -1.81 -18.33
C MET A 188 -1.39 -1.26 -19.74
N HIS A 189 -0.25 -0.73 -20.17
CA HIS A 189 -0.04 -0.17 -21.50
C HIS A 189 0.94 -1.03 -22.26
N PHE A 190 0.52 -1.52 -23.42
CA PHE A 190 1.31 -2.45 -24.22
C PHE A 190 1.86 -1.78 -25.46
N VAL A 191 3.13 -2.06 -25.76
CA VAL A 191 3.82 -1.62 -26.97
C VAL A 191 4.52 -2.81 -27.60
N ARG A 192 4.26 -3.06 -28.87
CA ARG A 192 4.97 -4.08 -29.63
C ARG A 192 6.24 -3.49 -30.22
N LYS A 193 7.38 -4.06 -29.87
CA LYS A 193 8.70 -3.66 -30.39
C LYS A 193 9.41 -4.91 -30.89
N ASP A 194 9.75 -4.92 -32.16
CA ASP A 194 10.35 -6.08 -32.82
C ASP A 194 9.51 -7.37 -32.61
N ASN A 195 10.07 -8.37 -31.98
CA ASN A 195 9.40 -9.63 -31.65
C ASN A 195 8.90 -9.72 -30.21
N GLU A 196 9.03 -8.64 -29.42
CA GLU A 196 8.63 -8.62 -28.01
C GLU A 196 7.44 -7.68 -27.80
N THR A 197 6.62 -8.00 -26.78
CA THR A 197 5.58 -7.12 -26.27
C THR A 197 6.05 -6.51 -24.98
N CYS A 198 6.38 -5.22 -25.00
CA CYS A 198 6.74 -4.46 -23.82
C CYS A 198 5.47 -3.95 -23.14
N PHE A 199 5.45 -3.93 -21.80
CA PHE A 199 4.34 -3.34 -21.05
C PHE A 199 4.82 -2.47 -19.90
N ALA A 200 4.06 -1.40 -19.63
CA ALA A 200 4.26 -0.50 -18.52
C ALA A 200 2.98 -0.41 -17.67
N LEU A 201 3.14 -0.17 -16.39
CA LEU A 201 2.02 0.09 -15.49
C LEU A 201 1.78 1.59 -15.37
N THR A 202 0.51 2.01 -15.31
CA THR A 202 0.13 3.43 -15.15
C THR A 202 0.82 4.07 -13.96
N GLU A 203 0.85 3.38 -12.82
CA GLU A 203 1.50 3.88 -11.60
C GLU A 203 3.00 4.12 -11.79
N GLU A 204 3.68 3.31 -12.57
CA GLU A 204 5.11 3.47 -12.84
C GLU A 204 5.39 4.62 -13.82
N LEU A 205 4.54 4.79 -14.83
CA LEU A 205 4.57 5.95 -15.73
C LEU A 205 4.36 7.25 -14.95
N VAL A 206 3.35 7.29 -14.09
CA VAL A 206 3.05 8.46 -13.25
C VAL A 206 4.19 8.74 -12.27
N LEU A 207 4.79 7.71 -11.69
CA LEU A 207 5.95 7.84 -10.81
C LEU A 207 7.18 8.37 -11.57
N HIS A 208 7.48 7.81 -12.75
CA HIS A 208 8.63 8.20 -13.54
C HIS A 208 8.52 9.66 -13.98
N TYR A 209 7.38 10.05 -14.53
CA TYR A 209 7.13 11.40 -15.04
C TYR A 209 6.53 12.38 -14.02
N ALA A 210 6.62 12.11 -12.73
CA ALA A 210 6.13 12.98 -11.66
C ALA A 210 6.63 14.43 -11.78
N ALA A 211 7.86 14.62 -12.26
CA ALA A 211 8.45 15.94 -12.49
C ALA A 211 7.76 16.75 -13.59
N LEU A 212 7.07 16.11 -14.54
CA LEU A 212 6.25 16.81 -15.53
C LEU A 212 4.93 17.32 -14.94
N ILE A 213 4.44 16.64 -13.89
CA ILE A 213 3.19 17.00 -13.20
C ILE A 213 3.40 18.23 -12.30
N PHE A 214 4.48 18.23 -11.50
CA PHE A 214 4.70 19.22 -10.44
C PHE A 214 5.81 20.24 -10.74
N GLY A 215 6.47 20.13 -11.91
CA GLY A 215 7.63 20.94 -12.25
C GLY A 215 8.94 20.32 -11.76
N LYS A 216 9.92 20.23 -12.67
CA LYS A 216 11.16 19.47 -12.50
C LYS A 216 12.02 19.93 -11.31
N GLU A 217 11.98 21.22 -10.99
CA GLU A 217 12.82 21.81 -9.94
C GLU A 217 12.22 21.68 -8.53
N ASN A 218 10.95 21.25 -8.43
CA ASN A 218 10.21 21.22 -7.18
C ASN A 218 10.14 19.82 -6.55
N VAL A 219 10.41 18.76 -7.31
CA VAL A 219 10.29 17.37 -6.84
C VAL A 219 11.59 16.95 -6.13
N GLN A 220 11.53 16.72 -4.82
CA GLN A 220 12.63 16.20 -4.04
C GLN A 220 12.57 14.68 -3.89
N GLU A 221 11.45 14.19 -3.38
CA GLU A 221 11.21 12.77 -3.19
C GLU A 221 9.86 12.39 -3.79
N LYS A 222 9.74 11.15 -4.22
CA LYS A 222 8.51 10.60 -4.77
C LYS A 222 8.33 9.14 -4.37
N CYS A 223 7.08 8.73 -4.17
CA CYS A 223 6.74 7.35 -3.87
C CYS A 223 5.35 7.02 -4.40
N LEU A 224 5.11 5.74 -4.62
CA LEU A 224 3.74 5.24 -4.73
C LEU A 224 3.27 4.78 -3.36
N PHE A 225 2.02 5.02 -3.04
CA PHE A 225 1.45 4.52 -1.80
C PHE A 225 0.00 4.10 -1.96
N ARG A 226 -0.44 3.21 -1.07
CA ARG A 226 -1.81 2.70 -1.03
C ARG A 226 -2.27 2.55 0.41
N VAL A 227 -3.52 2.91 0.68
CA VAL A 227 -4.13 2.78 2.00
C VAL A 227 -5.19 1.68 1.98
N THR A 228 -5.14 0.76 2.94
CA THR A 228 -6.23 -0.18 3.22
C THR A 228 -6.99 0.29 4.45
N ARG A 229 -8.33 0.34 4.38
CA ARG A 229 -9.20 0.81 5.46
C ARG A 229 -9.98 -0.35 6.05
N ASN A 230 -10.35 -0.23 7.32
CA ASN A 230 -11.28 -1.14 7.97
C ASN A 230 -12.58 -1.21 7.15
N ALA A 231 -13.13 -2.39 6.92
CA ALA A 231 -14.42 -2.59 6.26
C ALA A 231 -15.50 -3.05 7.23
N ASP A 232 -15.13 -3.35 8.49
CA ASP A 232 -16.06 -3.84 9.49
C ASP A 232 -16.91 -2.67 10.00
N ILE A 233 -18.20 -2.76 9.75
CA ILE A 233 -19.20 -1.85 10.33
C ILE A 233 -20.03 -2.70 11.25
N ASP A 234 -20.02 -2.38 12.54
CA ASP A 234 -20.94 -2.99 13.48
C ASP A 234 -22.37 -2.51 13.14
N VAL A 235 -23.09 -3.36 12.42
CA VAL A 235 -24.47 -3.12 11.96
C VAL A 235 -25.45 -3.08 13.17
N LYS A 236 -25.00 -3.46 14.37
CA LYS A 236 -25.84 -3.58 15.56
C LYS A 236 -26.34 -2.26 16.11
N GLU A 237 -25.65 -1.15 15.84
CA GLU A 237 -26.10 0.18 16.32
C GLU A 237 -27.27 0.79 15.51
N GLY A 238 -27.60 0.26 14.33
CA GLY A 238 -28.63 0.83 13.46
C GLY A 238 -29.97 0.08 13.42
N MET A 239 -30.09 -1.07 14.10
CA MET A 239 -31.28 -1.94 13.95
C MET A 239 -32.34 -1.82 15.07
N MET A 240 -32.24 -0.84 15.97
CA MET A 240 -33.17 -0.75 17.10
C MET A 240 -34.35 0.20 16.94
N ASP A 241 -34.53 0.84 15.80
CA ASP A 241 -35.71 1.70 15.58
C ASP A 241 -36.52 1.21 14.37
N HIS A 242 -37.74 0.77 14.64
CA HIS A 242 -38.61 0.10 13.66
C HIS A 242 -39.23 1.02 12.57
N ASP A 243 -38.94 2.33 12.60
CA ASP A 243 -39.56 3.34 11.71
C ASP A 243 -38.57 4.05 10.77
N ILE A 244 -37.33 3.58 10.66
CA ILE A 244 -36.33 4.26 9.81
C ILE A 244 -36.31 3.63 8.41
N ASP A 245 -36.39 4.48 7.36
CA ASP A 245 -36.26 4.04 5.96
C ASP A 245 -34.91 3.32 5.74
N TYR A 246 -34.99 2.06 5.33
CA TYR A 246 -33.84 1.19 5.04
C TYR A 246 -32.85 1.85 4.07
N ARG A 247 -33.30 2.73 3.18
CA ARG A 247 -32.47 3.50 2.25
C ARG A 247 -31.63 4.54 2.95
N GLU A 248 -32.16 5.23 3.97
CA GLU A 248 -31.42 6.22 4.76
C GLU A 248 -30.35 5.53 5.60
N ILE A 249 -30.69 4.38 6.22
CA ILE A 249 -29.73 3.58 6.96
C ILE A 249 -28.58 3.13 6.05
N MET A 250 -28.89 2.62 4.86
CA MET A 250 -27.86 2.19 3.91
C MET A 250 -27.05 3.36 3.38
N ALA A 251 -27.63 4.52 3.14
CA ALA A 251 -26.92 5.72 2.73
C ALA A 251 -25.96 6.23 3.81
N ASP A 252 -26.37 6.19 5.09
CA ASP A 252 -25.52 6.56 6.22
C ASP A 252 -24.41 5.52 6.47
N LEU A 253 -24.73 4.24 6.38
CA LEU A 253 -23.72 3.15 6.42
C LEU A 253 -22.69 3.29 5.30
N LEU A 254 -23.09 3.64 4.09
CA LEU A 254 -22.19 3.91 2.97
C LEU A 254 -21.32 5.17 3.20
N LYS A 255 -21.87 6.22 3.83
CA LYS A 255 -21.10 7.41 4.24
C LYS A 255 -20.09 7.07 5.33
N ARG A 256 -20.49 6.26 6.32
CA ARG A 256 -19.59 5.79 7.40
C ARG A 256 -18.49 4.90 6.85
N ARG A 257 -18.79 4.00 5.88
CA ARG A 257 -17.77 3.20 5.17
C ARG A 257 -16.65 4.02 4.55
N ARG A 258 -16.95 5.19 4.03
CA ARG A 258 -15.95 6.10 3.46
C ARG A 258 -15.00 6.69 4.50
N LYS A 259 -15.39 6.73 5.77
CA LYS A 259 -14.64 7.35 6.88
C LYS A 259 -13.92 6.35 7.77
N LEU A 260 -13.93 5.05 7.43
CA LEU A 260 -13.32 4.03 8.27
C LEU A 260 -11.80 4.23 8.41
N ALA A 261 -11.28 3.86 9.58
CA ALA A 261 -9.87 4.05 9.92
C ALA A 261 -8.94 3.33 8.93
N ALA A 262 -7.81 3.94 8.61
CA ALA A 262 -6.76 3.28 7.87
C ALA A 262 -6.11 2.22 8.77
N VAL A 263 -5.97 1.00 8.25
CA VAL A 263 -5.39 -0.16 8.96
C VAL A 263 -4.05 -0.59 8.38
N ARG A 264 -3.75 -0.19 7.15
CA ARG A 264 -2.48 -0.48 6.48
C ARG A 264 -2.10 0.65 5.54
N LEU A 265 -0.83 1.05 5.57
CA LEU A 265 -0.21 1.90 4.57
C LEU A 265 0.90 1.10 3.88
N GLN A 266 0.83 0.98 2.57
CA GLN A 266 1.87 0.40 1.73
C GLN A 266 2.56 1.52 0.97
N VAL A 267 3.89 1.52 0.96
CA VAL A 267 4.70 2.55 0.28
C VAL A 267 5.74 1.89 -0.58
N ILE A 268 5.85 2.35 -1.83
CA ILE A 268 6.90 1.99 -2.77
C ILE A 268 7.73 3.24 -3.02
N PRO A 269 8.93 3.35 -2.48
CA PRO A 269 9.83 4.47 -2.78
C PRO A 269 10.34 4.38 -4.21
N ALA A 270 10.63 5.53 -4.82
CA ALA A 270 11.15 5.61 -6.19
C ALA A 270 12.64 5.22 -6.32
N ALA A 271 13.39 5.14 -5.24
CA ALA A 271 14.77 4.67 -5.22
C ALA A 271 14.84 3.18 -4.86
N PRO A 272 15.90 2.43 -5.22
CA PRO A 272 16.01 1.00 -4.94
C PRO A 272 16.22 0.72 -3.45
N TYR A 273 15.41 1.32 -2.61
CA TYR A 273 15.30 0.99 -1.22
C TYR A 273 14.28 -0.14 -1.09
N ARG A 274 14.73 -1.26 -0.49
CA ARG A 274 13.91 -2.41 -0.10
C ARG A 274 12.55 -1.94 0.40
N TRP A 275 11.50 -2.57 -0.13
CA TRP A 275 10.14 -2.50 0.38
C TRP A 275 10.15 -2.60 1.90
N LYS A 276 9.98 -1.50 2.59
CA LYS A 276 9.57 -1.54 3.99
C LYS A 276 8.08 -1.25 3.97
N GLU A 277 7.28 -2.28 4.22
CA GLU A 277 5.95 -2.06 4.72
C GLU A 277 6.09 -1.28 6.02
N HIS A 278 5.96 0.03 5.92
CA HIS A 278 5.67 0.80 7.10
C HIS A 278 4.20 0.59 7.39
N THR A 279 3.91 -0.47 8.13
CA THR A 279 2.65 -0.54 8.85
C THR A 279 2.75 0.56 9.88
N LEU A 280 2.20 1.72 9.53
CA LEU A 280 1.97 2.74 10.54
C LEU A 280 1.06 2.11 11.58
N ASP A 281 1.53 2.11 12.80
CA ASP A 281 0.66 1.91 13.96
C ASP A 281 -0.34 3.08 13.96
N VAL A 282 -1.40 2.91 13.18
CA VAL A 282 -2.50 3.88 13.04
C VAL A 282 -3.38 3.82 14.29
N CYS A 283 -3.05 2.92 15.22
CA CYS A 283 -3.68 2.80 16.51
C CYS A 283 -3.33 3.96 17.43
N GLY A 284 -3.86 5.11 17.26
CA GLY A 284 -3.92 6.08 18.33
C GLY A 284 -3.60 7.52 18.03
N LYS A 285 -3.24 7.90 16.84
CA LYS A 285 -2.93 9.31 16.53
C LYS A 285 -3.75 9.97 15.41
N THR A 286 -4.65 9.25 14.76
CA THR A 286 -5.43 9.77 13.63
C THR A 286 -6.83 10.25 13.96
N ALA A 287 -7.20 10.34 15.22
CA ALA A 287 -8.40 11.11 15.60
C ALA A 287 -8.19 12.63 15.58
N GLY A 288 -7.06 13.11 15.15
CA GLY A 288 -6.81 14.54 15.03
C GLY A 288 -5.41 14.84 14.56
N ARG A 289 -5.29 15.27 13.33
CA ARG A 289 -4.19 15.99 12.67
C ARG A 289 -3.30 15.19 11.73
N SER A 290 -3.15 15.75 10.54
CA SER A 290 -2.31 15.49 9.37
C SER A 290 -0.81 15.19 9.58
N ALA A 291 -0.37 14.75 10.72
CA ALA A 291 1.04 14.48 11.00
C ALA A 291 1.52 13.07 10.63
N ALA A 292 0.63 12.19 10.15
CA ALA A 292 0.95 10.78 9.93
C ALA A 292 1.62 10.46 8.58
N LEU A 293 1.75 11.45 7.70
CA LEU A 293 2.44 11.31 6.40
C LEU A 293 3.63 12.26 6.26
N GLN A 294 4.13 12.85 7.36
CA GLN A 294 5.44 13.48 7.29
C GLN A 294 6.50 12.37 7.22
N PRO A 295 7.39 12.37 6.22
CA PRO A 295 8.54 11.48 6.21
C PRO A 295 9.30 11.69 7.49
N SER A 296 9.62 10.62 8.22
CA SER A 296 10.54 10.70 9.36
C SER A 296 11.81 11.36 8.83
N ARG A 297 12.22 12.46 9.45
CA ARG A 297 13.51 13.10 9.18
C ARG A 297 14.58 12.02 9.31
N ALA A 298 15.11 11.54 8.19
CA ALA A 298 16.37 10.85 8.18
C ALA A 298 17.40 11.88 8.70
N ASP A 299 18.02 11.57 9.81
CA ASP A 299 19.06 12.38 10.40
C ASP A 299 20.25 12.43 9.41
N PRO A 300 20.60 13.59 8.83
CA PRO A 300 21.68 13.67 7.85
C PRO A 300 23.08 13.45 8.45
N GLN A 301 23.18 13.22 9.76
CA GLN A 301 24.47 13.12 10.46
C GLN A 301 24.88 11.69 10.88
N ALA A 302 24.14 10.67 10.52
CA ALA A 302 24.50 9.26 10.89
C ALA A 302 25.57 8.62 9.97
N GLY A 303 26.31 9.37 9.17
CA GLY A 303 27.23 8.84 8.17
C GLY A 303 28.65 9.41 8.11
N LEU A 304 29.09 10.25 9.05
CA LEU A 304 30.45 10.81 9.03
C LEU A 304 31.09 10.76 10.42
N ARG A 305 31.66 9.62 10.77
CA ARG A 305 32.80 9.61 11.69
C ARG A 305 34.05 9.36 10.84
N PRO A 306 35.05 10.26 10.86
CA PRO A 306 36.35 9.99 10.27
C PRO A 306 37.09 8.98 11.15
N GLU A 307 37.63 7.93 10.53
CA GLU A 307 38.62 7.06 11.17
C GLU A 307 39.89 7.89 11.40
N GLU A 308 40.34 7.98 12.65
CA GLU A 308 41.66 8.49 12.98
C GLU A 308 42.71 7.46 12.61
N PRO A 309 43.83 7.85 11.96
CA PRO A 309 44.93 6.92 11.71
C PRO A 309 45.79 6.77 12.97
N SER A 310 46.11 5.53 13.30
CA SER A 310 47.12 5.12 14.24
C SER A 310 48.54 5.23 13.67
#